data_afb3f0e636d1064d1fc3753fee9792ee
#
_entry.id   afb3f0e636d1064d1fc3753fee9792ee
#
_cell.length_a   1.000
_cell.length_b   1.000
_cell.length_c   1.000
_cell.angle_alpha   90.00
_cell.angle_beta   90.00
_cell.angle_gamma   90.00
#
_symmetry.space_group_name_H-M   'P 1'
#
loop_
_entity.id
_entity.type
_entity.pdbx_description
1 polymer ?
#
loop_
_entity_poly.entity_id
_entity_poly.type
_entity_poly.pdbx_seq_one_letter_code
_entity_poly.pdbx_strand_id
1 'polypeptide(L)' 'MERQDLIIWISDGQTMMFENVSEFEWHTLEGGYIKFIYDGVSTGKTRSAVFFLKDIMGYALSNDKAVIQ' A
#
# COMPACT_ATOMS: atom_id res chain seq x y z
N MET A 1 5.92 -17.66 -4.35
CA MET A 1 5.88 -16.25 -4.59
C MET A 1 5.29 -15.55 -3.42
N GLU A 2 5.86 -14.43 -3.06
CA GLU A 2 5.41 -13.72 -1.90
C GLU A 2 4.30 -12.77 -2.25
N ARG A 3 3.34 -12.66 -1.39
CA ARG A 3 2.28 -11.69 -1.52
C ARG A 3 2.40 -10.71 -0.40
N GLN A 4 2.08 -9.47 -0.67
CA GLN A 4 2.08 -8.45 0.34
C GLN A 4 0.75 -7.73 0.31
N ASP A 5 0.23 -7.46 1.47
CA ASP A 5 -0.98 -6.66 1.62
C ASP A 5 -0.60 -5.34 2.25
N LEU A 6 -1.21 -4.28 1.79
CA LEU A 6 -0.91 -2.95 2.27
C LEU A 6 -2.16 -2.36 2.90
N ILE A 7 -2.02 -1.83 4.10
CA ILE A 7 -3.08 -1.12 4.78
C ILE A 7 -2.65 0.33 4.90
N ILE A 8 -3.54 1.24 4.53
CA ILE A 8 -3.27 2.66 4.62
C ILE A 8 -4.34 3.30 5.48
N TRP A 9 -3.92 4.07 6.46
CA TRP A 9 -4.82 4.83 7.32
C TRP A 9 -4.86 6.26 6.81
N ILE A 10 -6.03 6.68 6.34
CA ILE A 10 -6.21 8.00 5.75
C ILE A 10 -6.49 8.99 6.85
N SER A 11 -6.08 10.22 6.64
CA SER A 11 -6.18 11.23 7.69
C SER A 11 -7.62 11.55 8.07
N ASP A 12 -8.61 11.17 7.28
CA ASP A 12 -9.99 11.39 7.65
C ASP A 12 -10.57 10.23 8.47
N GLY A 13 -9.75 9.28 8.85
CA GLY A 13 -10.22 8.18 9.66
C GLY A 13 -10.54 6.91 8.92
N GLN A 14 -10.45 6.91 7.63
CA GLN A 14 -10.75 5.71 6.85
C GLN A 14 -9.54 4.81 6.74
N THR A 15 -9.80 3.54 6.53
CA THR A 15 -8.75 2.55 6.32
C THR A 15 -8.96 1.93 4.95
N MET A 16 -7.88 1.82 4.19
CA MET A 16 -7.93 1.17 2.90
C MET A 16 -6.95 0.00 2.90
N MET A 17 -7.34 -1.09 2.25
CA MET A 17 -6.50 -2.27 2.15
C MET A 17 -6.32 -2.66 0.70
N PHE A 18 -5.10 -2.99 0.33
CA PHE A 18 -4.76 -3.42 -1.02
C PHE A 18 -4.07 -4.78 -0.94
N GLU A 19 -4.42 -5.67 -1.85
CA GLU A 19 -3.87 -7.02 -1.88
C GLU A 19 -2.94 -7.19 -3.05
N ASN A 20 -2.03 -8.10 -2.92
CA ASN A 20 -1.06 -8.43 -3.98
C ASN A 20 -0.29 -7.21 -4.42
N VAL A 21 0.20 -6.47 -3.44
CA VAL A 21 0.97 -5.26 -3.71
C VAL A 21 2.39 -5.64 -4.11
N SER A 22 2.89 -4.97 -5.12
CA SER A 22 4.27 -5.14 -5.56
C SER A 22 4.87 -3.80 -5.92
N GLU A 23 6.17 -3.77 -6.06
CA GLU A 23 6.91 -2.58 -6.46
C GLU A 23 6.58 -1.40 -5.57
N PHE A 24 6.59 -1.63 -4.28
CA PHE A 24 6.32 -0.59 -3.31
C PHE A 24 7.51 0.36 -3.27
N GLU A 25 7.25 1.65 -3.41
CA GLU A 25 8.27 2.69 -3.35
C GLU A 25 7.87 3.73 -2.35
N TRP A 26 8.85 4.25 -1.64
CA TRP A 26 8.64 5.24 -0.62
C TRP A 26 9.58 6.39 -0.91
N HIS A 27 9.02 7.56 -1.16
CA HIS A 27 9.82 8.73 -1.52
C HIS A 27 9.51 9.83 -0.51
N THR A 28 10.55 10.50 -0.04
CA THR A 28 10.38 11.51 0.99
C THR A 28 10.67 12.93 0.51
N LEU A 29 11.10 13.09 -0.73
CA LEU A 29 11.41 14.42 -1.21
C LEU A 29 10.14 15.19 -1.48
N GLU A 30 10.16 16.47 -1.17
CA GLU A 30 9.06 17.38 -1.51
C GLU A 30 7.73 16.90 -0.96
N GLY A 31 7.72 16.58 0.32
CA GLY A 31 6.50 16.14 0.96
C GLY A 31 6.26 14.67 0.93
N GLY A 32 6.83 14.01 -0.04
CA GLY A 32 6.84 12.57 -0.04
C GLY A 32 5.57 11.91 -0.53
N TYR A 33 5.71 10.68 -0.95
CA TYR A 33 4.58 9.88 -1.37
C TYR A 33 4.99 8.41 -1.36
N ILE A 34 3.99 7.52 -1.35
CA ILE A 34 4.22 6.11 -1.58
C ILE A 34 3.55 5.72 -2.89
N LYS A 35 4.14 4.77 -3.57
CA LYS A 35 3.65 4.32 -4.86
C LYS A 35 3.77 2.81 -4.91
N PHE A 36 2.78 2.16 -5.45
CA PHE A 36 2.82 0.70 -5.52
C PHE A 36 1.86 0.22 -6.61
N ILE A 37 2.00 -1.05 -6.95
CA ILE A 37 1.12 -1.71 -7.90
C ILE A 37 0.31 -2.73 -7.14
N TYR A 38 -0.95 -2.84 -7.45
CA TYR A 38 -1.82 -3.81 -6.80
C TYR A 38 -2.80 -4.39 -7.81
N ASP A 39 -3.40 -5.52 -7.46
CA ASP A 39 -4.38 -6.14 -8.30
C ASP A 39 -5.77 -5.77 -7.83
N GLY A 40 -6.59 -5.32 -8.75
CA GLY A 40 -7.97 -5.01 -8.42
C GLY A 40 -8.75 -6.29 -8.22
N VAL A 41 -9.38 -6.42 -7.09
CA VAL A 41 -10.05 -7.65 -6.72
C VAL A 41 -11.23 -7.92 -7.64
N SER A 42 -12.04 -6.92 -7.88
CA SER A 42 -13.24 -7.14 -8.66
C SER A 42 -12.97 -7.21 -10.14
N THR A 43 -11.98 -6.52 -10.63
CA THR A 43 -11.75 -6.43 -12.07
C THR A 43 -10.62 -7.31 -12.53
N GLY A 44 -9.78 -7.76 -11.62
CA GLY A 44 -8.62 -8.53 -11.98
C GLY A 44 -7.54 -7.75 -12.69
N LYS A 45 -7.64 -6.42 -12.70
CA LYS A 45 -6.66 -5.61 -13.40
C LYS A 45 -5.61 -5.12 -12.46
N THR A 46 -4.40 -4.99 -12.99
CA THR A 46 -3.29 -4.44 -12.23
C THR A 46 -3.32 -2.93 -12.32
N ARG A 47 -3.19 -2.28 -11.21
CA ARG A 47 -3.27 -0.83 -11.14
C ARG A 47 -2.10 -0.27 -10.37
N SER A 48 -1.73 0.97 -10.69
CA SER A 48 -0.76 1.71 -9.92
C SER A 48 -1.48 2.71 -9.05
N ALA A 49 -0.98 2.92 -7.85
CA ALA A 49 -1.57 3.89 -6.94
C ALA A 49 -0.48 4.74 -6.34
N VAL A 50 -0.81 5.99 -6.07
CA VAL A 50 0.10 6.93 -5.42
C VAL A 50 -0.68 7.61 -4.30
N PHE A 51 -0.09 7.64 -3.12
CA PHE A 51 -0.68 8.34 -1.98
C PHE A 51 0.35 9.30 -1.44
N PHE A 52 -0.05 10.56 -1.27
CA PHE A 52 0.87 11.55 -0.73
C PHE A 52 0.91 11.42 0.78
N LEU A 53 2.10 11.51 1.34
CA LEU A 53 2.27 11.28 2.77
C LEU A 53 1.48 12.27 3.63
N LYS A 54 1.23 13.45 3.11
CA LYS A 54 0.48 14.42 3.90
C LYS A 54 -0.98 14.04 4.07
N ASP A 55 -1.48 13.11 3.26
CA ASP A 55 -2.88 12.75 3.30
C ASP A 55 -3.13 11.44 4.04
N ILE A 56 -2.11 10.81 4.55
CA ILE A 56 -2.30 9.55 5.26
C ILE A 56 -1.70 9.65 6.64
N MET A 57 -2.26 8.91 7.56
CA MET A 57 -1.74 8.88 8.92
C MET A 57 -0.66 7.83 9.08
N GLY A 58 -0.72 6.79 8.26
CA GLY A 58 0.30 5.76 8.34
C GLY A 58 -0.04 4.63 7.40
N TYR A 59 0.84 3.65 7.35
CA TYR A 59 0.60 2.49 6.52
C TYR A 59 1.35 1.30 7.11
N ALA A 60 0.91 0.12 6.74
CA ALA A 60 1.57 -1.11 7.15
C ALA A 60 1.58 -2.07 5.99
N LEU A 61 2.71 -2.69 5.77
CA LEU A 61 2.90 -3.63 4.69
C LEU A 61 3.06 -5.02 5.30
N SER A 62 2.19 -5.92 4.96
CA SER A 62 2.24 -7.28 5.48
C SER A 62 2.86 -8.19 4.46
N ASN A 63 3.62 -9.14 4.95
CA ASN A 63 4.26 -10.09 4.07
C ASN A 63 3.70 -11.47 4.39
N ASP A 64 3.22 -12.14 3.35
CA ASP A 64 2.65 -13.46 3.52
C ASP A 64 3.58 -14.42 4.18
N LYS A 65 4.85 -14.25 3.94
CA LYS A 65 5.83 -15.13 4.53
C LYS A 65 6.20 -14.74 5.93
N ALA A 66 5.74 -13.69 6.44
CA ALA A 66 6.12 -13.26 7.74
C ALA A 66 5.64 -14.22 8.74
N VAL A 67 6.52 -14.84 9.40
CA VAL A 67 6.18 -15.75 10.37
C VAL A 67 6.49 -15.17 11.63
N ILE A 68 5.54 -14.97 12.40
CA ILE A 68 5.79 -14.38 13.54
C ILE A 68 5.88 -15.24 14.55
N GLN A 69 6.59 -15.19 15.24
CA GLN A 69 6.69 -16.02 16.19
C GLN A 69 6.83 -15.37 17.33
#